data_e1206e213cb33b1a3a9ede6e14397acb
#
_entry.id   e1206e213cb33b1a3a9ede6e14397acb
#
_cell.length_a   1.000
_cell.length_b   1.000
_cell.length_c   1.000
_cell.angle_alpha   90.00
_cell.angle_beta   90.00
_cell.angle_gamma   90.00
#
_symmetry.space_group_name_H-M   'P 1'
#
loop_
_entity.id
_entity.type
_entity.pdbx_description
1 polymer ?
#
loop_
_entity_poly.entity_id
_entity_poly.type
_entity_poly.pdbx_seq_one_letter_code
_entity_poly.pdbx_strand_id
1 'polypeptide(L)'
;EMCIRDRAIIGQTADLVPADKKLYALRDVTGTVDSIPLIASSIMSKKLASGADTILLDVKFGEGAFMKTMEDAQKLAHLMVEIGRYFKKDTRAEITAMGEPLGNAIGNSLEVKEAVETLLGKGPKDLTELCLDSGATMLLQAKVVSTRDEGRKLLENNLYSGKAYKVFLEFVKAQHGDVSYIENLDKFPVALYQEKVKALRSGYIAKLDALTIGIASMKLGGGREKKDDIIDMAAGIVLNYKVGDHVNKGDVLCTLYTERPHYD
;
A
#
# COMPACT_ATOMS: atom_id res chain seq x y z
N GLU A 1 6.00 -0.71 -25.47
CA GLU A 1 4.85 0.19 -25.73
C GLU A 1 3.51 -0.36 -25.25
N MET A 2 3.23 -1.66 -25.34
CA MET A 2 1.97 -2.24 -24.86
C MET A 2 1.79 -2.12 -23.33
N CYS A 3 2.82 -2.40 -22.54
CA CYS A 3 2.72 -2.32 -21.08
C CYS A 3 2.37 -0.93 -20.55
N ILE A 4 2.89 0.14 -21.15
CA ILE A 4 2.56 1.52 -20.77
C ILE A 4 1.11 1.88 -21.11
N ARG A 5 0.54 1.26 -22.15
CA ARG A 5 -0.88 1.45 -22.49
C ARG A 5 -1.81 0.67 -21.57
N ASP A 6 -1.38 -0.50 -21.11
CA ASP A 6 -2.22 -1.39 -20.29
C ASP A 6 -2.17 -1.02 -18.80
N ARG A 7 -1.01 -0.57 -18.34
CA ARG A 7 -0.76 -0.28 -16.92
C ARG A 7 0.38 0.71 -16.76
N ALA A 8 0.28 1.57 -15.75
CA ALA A 8 1.33 2.51 -15.39
C ALA A 8 1.27 2.85 -13.89
N ILE A 9 2.42 3.07 -13.28
CA ILE A 9 2.55 3.74 -11.97
C ILE A 9 3.15 5.11 -12.25
N ILE A 10 2.43 6.17 -11.89
CA ILE A 10 2.87 7.54 -12.05
C ILE A 10 2.63 8.32 -10.77
N GLY A 11 3.51 9.26 -10.48
CA GLY A 11 3.27 10.29 -9.46
C GLY A 11 2.25 11.32 -9.95
N GLN A 12 1.67 12.09 -9.02
CA GLN A 12 0.80 13.20 -9.37
C GLN A 12 1.60 14.28 -10.11
N THR A 13 1.26 14.54 -11.37
CA THR A 13 1.86 15.63 -12.17
C THR A 13 1.18 16.97 -11.88
N ALA A 14 1.83 18.07 -12.32
CA ALA A 14 1.26 19.41 -12.16
C ALA A 14 -0.07 19.58 -12.90
N ASP A 15 -0.25 18.84 -13.99
CA ASP A 15 -1.38 18.96 -14.92
C ASP A 15 -2.52 18.00 -14.61
N LEU A 16 -2.28 17.00 -13.75
CA LEU A 16 -3.32 16.08 -13.32
C LEU A 16 -4.17 16.76 -12.24
N VAL A 17 -5.40 17.15 -12.61
CA VAL A 17 -6.40 17.76 -11.74
C VAL A 17 -5.85 19.01 -11.00
N PRO A 18 -5.44 20.09 -11.72
CA PRO A 18 -4.77 21.23 -11.10
C PRO A 18 -5.63 21.98 -10.08
N ALA A 19 -6.95 21.93 -10.21
CA ALA A 19 -7.89 22.48 -9.23
C ALA A 19 -7.81 21.73 -7.89
N ASP A 20 -7.76 20.40 -7.91
CA ASP A 20 -7.61 19.59 -6.70
C ASP A 20 -6.29 19.89 -5.98
N LYS A 21 -5.20 20.05 -6.72
CA LYS A 21 -3.89 20.41 -6.15
C LYS A 21 -3.95 21.73 -5.36
N LYS A 22 -4.63 22.75 -5.90
CA LYS A 22 -4.81 24.04 -5.21
C LYS A 22 -5.71 23.91 -3.99
N LEU A 23 -6.82 23.19 -4.10
CA LEU A 23 -7.75 22.94 -3.00
C LEU A 23 -7.10 22.11 -1.89
N TYR A 24 -6.31 21.12 -2.25
CA TYR A 24 -5.60 20.28 -1.27
C TYR A 24 -4.57 21.11 -0.47
N ALA A 25 -3.79 21.94 -1.15
CA ALA A 25 -2.85 22.84 -0.48
C ALA A 25 -3.54 23.82 0.48
N LEU A 26 -4.77 24.25 0.16
CA LEU A 26 -5.57 25.08 1.06
C LEU A 26 -6.08 24.28 2.27
N ARG A 27 -6.46 23.01 2.07
CA ARG A 27 -6.91 22.11 3.17
C ARG A 27 -5.84 21.94 4.24
N ASP A 28 -4.58 21.81 3.86
CA ASP A 28 -3.46 21.60 4.79
C ASP A 28 -3.31 22.74 5.81
N VAL A 29 -3.74 23.95 5.44
CA VAL A 29 -3.58 25.15 6.28
C VAL A 29 -4.90 25.64 6.91
N THR A 30 -6.04 25.05 6.57
CA THR A 30 -7.37 25.46 7.08
C THR A 30 -7.99 24.47 8.08
N GLY A 31 -7.28 23.39 8.44
CA GLY A 31 -7.79 22.38 9.36
C GLY A 31 -8.98 21.56 8.81
N THR A 32 -9.12 21.48 7.49
CA THR A 32 -10.23 20.76 6.83
C THR A 32 -9.76 19.44 6.17
N VAL A 33 -8.60 18.92 6.58
CA VAL A 33 -8.01 17.68 6.04
C VAL A 33 -8.97 16.50 6.23
N ASP A 34 -9.63 16.41 7.38
CA ASP A 34 -10.51 15.28 7.75
C ASP A 34 -11.95 15.41 7.19
N SER A 35 -12.23 16.43 6.39
CA SER A 35 -13.56 16.63 5.79
C SER A 35 -13.87 15.53 4.77
N ILE A 36 -14.81 14.64 5.09
CA ILE A 36 -15.24 13.53 4.22
C ILE A 36 -15.61 14.01 2.81
N PRO A 37 -16.40 15.06 2.60
CA PRO A 37 -16.73 15.55 1.25
C PRO A 37 -15.48 16.00 0.46
N LEU A 38 -14.53 16.65 1.12
CA LEU A 38 -13.31 17.12 0.47
C LEU A 38 -12.35 15.98 0.15
N ILE A 39 -12.28 14.95 1.02
CA ILE A 39 -11.54 13.71 0.76
C ILE A 39 -12.13 13.00 -0.46
N ALA A 40 -13.45 12.80 -0.48
CA ALA A 40 -14.15 12.14 -1.59
C ALA A 40 -13.93 12.88 -2.92
N SER A 41 -14.09 14.21 -2.92
CA SER A 41 -13.87 15.05 -4.10
C SER A 41 -12.45 14.94 -4.63
N SER A 42 -11.44 15.04 -3.74
CA SER A 42 -10.03 14.94 -4.12
C SER A 42 -9.68 13.57 -4.71
N ILE A 43 -10.14 12.48 -4.11
CA ILE A 43 -9.89 11.12 -4.60
C ILE A 43 -10.59 10.91 -5.96
N MET A 44 -11.89 11.20 -6.02
CA MET A 44 -12.70 10.90 -7.20
C MET A 44 -12.34 11.77 -8.39
N SER A 45 -11.95 13.04 -8.22
CA SER A 45 -11.49 13.88 -9.31
C SER A 45 -10.30 13.26 -10.06
N LYS A 46 -9.34 12.68 -9.35
CA LYS A 46 -8.19 11.98 -9.95
C LYS A 46 -8.59 10.68 -10.65
N LYS A 47 -9.47 9.90 -10.04
CA LYS A 47 -9.95 8.63 -10.62
C LYS A 47 -10.79 8.87 -11.89
N LEU A 48 -11.63 9.88 -11.90
CA LEU A 48 -12.42 10.25 -13.07
C LEU A 48 -11.53 10.83 -14.18
N ALA A 49 -10.55 11.66 -13.85
CA ALA A 49 -9.60 12.23 -14.80
C ALA A 49 -8.71 11.18 -15.48
N SER A 50 -8.45 10.03 -14.84
CA SER A 50 -7.70 8.92 -15.46
C SER A 50 -8.42 8.25 -16.63
N GLY A 51 -9.73 8.50 -16.79
CA GLY A 51 -10.53 7.94 -17.88
C GLY A 51 -10.92 6.46 -17.71
N ALA A 52 -10.67 5.86 -16.53
CA ALA A 52 -11.03 4.46 -16.28
C ALA A 52 -12.54 4.21 -16.43
N ASP A 53 -12.92 3.05 -16.97
CA ASP A 53 -14.32 2.63 -17.12
C ASP A 53 -14.87 2.07 -15.80
N THR A 54 -14.04 1.43 -15.01
CA THR A 54 -14.37 0.87 -13.70
C THR A 54 -13.42 1.41 -12.65
N ILE A 55 -13.91 1.60 -11.43
CA ILE A 55 -13.15 2.09 -10.28
C ILE A 55 -13.38 1.16 -9.10
N LEU A 56 -12.32 0.60 -8.54
CA LEU A 56 -12.34 -0.05 -7.25
C LEU A 56 -11.61 0.83 -6.24
N LEU A 57 -12.27 1.13 -5.14
CA LEU A 57 -11.74 1.95 -4.04
C LEU A 57 -11.45 1.07 -2.84
N ASP A 58 -10.22 1.08 -2.37
CA ASP A 58 -9.85 0.50 -1.09
C ASP A 58 -9.89 1.60 -0.02
N VAL A 59 -10.92 1.58 0.82
CA VAL A 59 -11.16 2.58 1.86
C VAL A 59 -10.68 2.03 3.20
N LYS A 60 -9.59 2.59 3.68
CA LYS A 60 -8.94 2.17 4.91
C LYS A 60 -9.60 2.77 6.15
N PHE A 61 -9.70 1.99 7.25
CA PHE A 61 -10.07 2.48 8.57
C PHE A 61 -9.10 1.97 9.63
N GLY A 62 -8.98 2.70 10.73
CA GLY A 62 -8.11 2.35 11.85
C GLY A 62 -7.07 3.43 12.14
N GLU A 63 -6.14 3.14 13.05
CA GLU A 63 -5.18 4.13 13.57
C GLU A 63 -4.28 4.72 12.48
N GLY A 64 -3.90 3.93 11.48
CA GLY A 64 -3.07 4.39 10.35
C GLY A 64 -3.85 5.12 9.26
N ALA A 65 -5.19 5.11 9.27
CA ALA A 65 -6.04 5.69 8.23
C ALA A 65 -6.57 7.07 8.60
N PHE A 66 -7.08 7.82 7.60
CA PHE A 66 -7.86 9.03 7.86
C PHE A 66 -9.17 8.71 8.58
N MET A 67 -9.88 7.68 8.14
CA MET A 67 -11.09 7.20 8.80
C MET A 67 -10.72 6.34 10.01
N LYS A 68 -11.06 6.80 11.21
CA LYS A 68 -10.71 6.07 12.44
C LYS A 68 -11.68 4.95 12.74
N THR A 69 -12.91 5.06 12.26
CA THR A 69 -13.98 4.07 12.47
C THR A 69 -14.44 3.45 11.16
N MET A 70 -14.96 2.23 11.24
CA MET A 70 -15.60 1.58 10.10
C MET A 70 -16.80 2.38 9.59
N GLU A 71 -17.56 3.03 10.49
CA GLU A 71 -18.71 3.84 10.15
C GLU A 71 -18.33 5.04 9.27
N ASP A 72 -17.25 5.76 9.60
CA ASP A 72 -16.79 6.88 8.79
C ASP A 72 -16.21 6.43 7.46
N ALA A 73 -15.53 5.28 7.43
CA ALA A 73 -15.09 4.65 6.18
C ALA A 73 -16.27 4.27 5.29
N GLN A 74 -17.37 3.77 5.86
CA GLN A 74 -18.62 3.48 5.12
C GLN A 74 -19.23 4.76 4.55
N LYS A 75 -19.29 5.85 5.31
CA LYS A 75 -19.79 7.15 4.82
C LYS A 75 -18.97 7.65 3.64
N LEU A 76 -17.63 7.59 3.77
CA LEU A 76 -16.72 8.00 2.69
C LEU A 76 -16.89 7.10 1.46
N ALA A 77 -16.92 5.78 1.63
CA ALA A 77 -17.11 4.81 0.56
C ALA A 77 -18.41 5.05 -0.20
N HIS A 78 -19.52 5.22 0.52
CA HIS A 78 -20.83 5.52 -0.08
C HIS A 78 -20.78 6.78 -0.92
N LEU A 79 -20.25 7.88 -0.38
CA LEU A 79 -20.17 9.15 -1.11
C LEU A 79 -19.34 9.02 -2.39
N MET A 80 -18.20 8.33 -2.33
CA MET A 80 -17.35 8.12 -3.51
C MET A 80 -18.03 7.24 -4.57
N VAL A 81 -18.75 6.19 -4.15
CA VAL A 81 -19.51 5.33 -5.06
C VAL A 81 -20.65 6.13 -5.73
N GLU A 82 -21.36 7.00 -5.00
CA GLU A 82 -22.39 7.88 -5.55
C GLU A 82 -21.82 8.86 -6.58
N ILE A 83 -20.65 9.47 -6.30
CA ILE A 83 -19.95 10.33 -7.27
C ILE A 83 -19.64 9.53 -8.53
N GLY A 84 -19.10 8.32 -8.41
CA GLY A 84 -18.80 7.48 -9.56
C GLY A 84 -20.04 7.13 -10.39
N ARG A 85 -21.16 6.80 -9.74
CA ARG A 85 -22.45 6.54 -10.40
C ARG A 85 -22.96 7.76 -11.15
N TYR A 86 -22.86 8.95 -10.55
CA TYR A 86 -23.25 10.20 -11.20
C TYR A 86 -22.50 10.38 -12.53
N PHE A 87 -21.23 10.04 -12.58
CA PHE A 87 -20.41 10.07 -13.79
C PHE A 87 -20.51 8.80 -14.65
N LYS A 88 -21.47 7.92 -14.37
CA LYS A 88 -21.73 6.66 -15.11
C LYS A 88 -20.53 5.71 -15.14
N LYS A 89 -19.74 5.67 -14.07
CA LYS A 89 -18.65 4.73 -13.87
C LYS A 89 -19.07 3.60 -12.94
N ASP A 90 -18.76 2.34 -13.29
CA ASP A 90 -18.92 1.22 -12.35
C ASP A 90 -17.90 1.40 -11.23
N THR A 91 -18.38 1.94 -10.11
CA THR A 91 -17.55 2.25 -8.94
C THR A 91 -17.97 1.37 -7.78
N ARG A 92 -17.00 0.64 -7.24
CA ARG A 92 -17.16 -0.20 -6.04
C ARG A 92 -16.16 0.22 -4.99
N ALA A 93 -16.47 -0.11 -3.74
CA ALA A 93 -15.57 0.13 -2.61
C ALA A 93 -15.46 -1.13 -1.76
N GLU A 94 -14.27 -1.36 -1.28
CA GLU A 94 -13.96 -2.31 -0.20
C GLU A 94 -13.51 -1.50 1.02
N ILE A 95 -13.83 -1.99 2.21
CA ILE A 95 -13.42 -1.36 3.46
C ILE A 95 -12.45 -2.32 4.14
N THR A 96 -11.24 -1.84 4.39
CA THR A 96 -10.16 -2.66 4.89
C THR A 96 -9.51 -2.05 6.12
N ALA A 97 -9.03 -2.91 7.03
CA ALA A 97 -8.43 -2.45 8.27
C ALA A 97 -7.00 -1.93 8.04
N MET A 98 -6.66 -0.83 8.72
CA MET A 98 -5.32 -0.24 8.80
C MET A 98 -4.96 0.07 10.27
N GLY A 99 -5.37 -0.82 11.17
CA GLY A 99 -4.98 -0.76 12.58
C GLY A 99 -3.55 -1.25 12.82
N GLU A 100 -3.09 -2.18 11.98
CA GLU A 100 -1.71 -2.63 11.90
C GLU A 100 -1.17 -2.49 10.47
N PRO A 101 0.15 -2.49 10.25
CA PRO A 101 0.73 -2.47 8.91
C PRO A 101 0.26 -3.66 8.07
N LEU A 102 -0.04 -3.44 6.80
CA LEU A 102 -0.29 -4.49 5.82
C LEU A 102 1.04 -5.08 5.37
N GLY A 103 1.14 -6.41 5.34
CA GLY A 103 2.43 -7.05 5.12
C GLY A 103 3.37 -6.92 6.32
N ASN A 104 4.62 -7.26 6.14
CA ASN A 104 5.63 -7.27 7.20
C ASN A 104 6.68 -6.17 7.02
N ALA A 105 6.88 -5.68 5.80
CA ALA A 105 7.89 -4.68 5.47
C ALA A 105 7.31 -3.27 5.49
N ILE A 106 7.99 -2.34 6.14
CA ILE A 106 7.66 -0.92 6.19
C ILE A 106 8.91 -0.12 5.84
N GLY A 107 8.95 0.44 4.64
CA GLY A 107 10.10 1.18 4.10
C GLY A 107 10.24 0.94 2.60
N ASN A 108 10.89 1.88 1.87
CA ASN A 108 10.84 1.91 0.42
C ASN A 108 11.32 0.63 -0.27
N SER A 109 12.60 0.29 -0.18
CA SER A 109 13.15 -0.92 -0.81
C SER A 109 12.64 -2.19 -0.16
N LEU A 110 12.35 -2.17 1.14
CA LEU A 110 11.84 -3.32 1.88
C LEU A 110 10.46 -3.73 1.37
N GLU A 111 9.56 -2.76 1.14
CA GLU A 111 8.22 -3.02 0.60
C GLU A 111 8.28 -3.51 -0.86
N VAL A 112 9.19 -2.98 -1.68
CA VAL A 112 9.37 -3.48 -3.05
C VAL A 112 9.86 -4.93 -3.04
N LYS A 113 10.80 -5.28 -2.17
CA LYS A 113 11.26 -6.67 -1.99
C LYS A 113 10.09 -7.58 -1.60
N GLU A 114 9.30 -7.18 -0.60
CA GLU A 114 8.12 -7.93 -0.17
C GLU A 114 7.08 -8.09 -1.29
N ALA A 115 6.84 -7.05 -2.10
CA ALA A 115 5.95 -7.13 -3.25
C ALA A 115 6.46 -8.14 -4.30
N VAL A 116 7.78 -8.16 -4.56
CA VAL A 116 8.39 -9.17 -5.45
C VAL A 116 8.25 -10.57 -4.89
N GLU A 117 8.52 -10.76 -3.60
CA GLU A 117 8.35 -12.06 -2.92
C GLU A 117 6.88 -12.51 -2.95
N THR A 118 5.93 -11.57 -2.80
CA THR A 118 4.50 -11.85 -2.94
C THR A 118 4.16 -12.34 -4.36
N LEU A 119 4.70 -11.68 -5.39
CA LEU A 119 4.52 -12.11 -6.78
C LEU A 119 5.18 -13.46 -7.10
N LEU A 120 6.15 -13.87 -6.28
CA LEU A 120 6.78 -15.21 -6.33
C LEU A 120 6.04 -16.25 -5.45
N GLY A 121 4.92 -15.89 -4.84
CA GLY A 121 4.12 -16.75 -3.99
C GLY A 121 4.69 -16.96 -2.57
N LYS A 122 5.57 -16.08 -2.11
CA LYS A 122 6.26 -16.15 -0.81
C LYS A 122 5.91 -14.97 0.11
N GLY A 123 4.97 -14.12 -0.29
CA GLY A 123 4.60 -12.93 0.46
C GLY A 123 3.78 -13.20 1.74
N PRO A 124 3.60 -12.17 2.57
CA PRO A 124 2.74 -12.25 3.74
C PRO A 124 1.30 -12.61 3.37
N LYS A 125 0.66 -13.37 4.27
CA LYS A 125 -0.69 -13.87 4.01
C LYS A 125 -1.71 -12.74 3.87
N ASP A 126 -1.69 -11.76 4.77
CA ASP A 126 -2.62 -10.63 4.78
C ASP A 126 -2.53 -9.79 3.50
N LEU A 127 -1.30 -9.46 3.04
CA LEU A 127 -1.06 -8.75 1.78
C LEU A 127 -1.55 -9.58 0.58
N THR A 128 -1.21 -10.87 0.55
CA THR A 128 -1.61 -11.77 -0.53
C THR A 128 -3.13 -11.90 -0.62
N GLU A 129 -3.82 -12.11 0.50
CA GLU A 129 -5.27 -12.23 0.57
C GLU A 129 -5.97 -10.94 0.09
N LEU A 130 -5.51 -9.77 0.57
CA LEU A 130 -6.06 -8.49 0.13
C LEU A 130 -5.92 -8.31 -1.39
N CYS A 131 -4.74 -8.58 -1.94
CA CYS A 131 -4.49 -8.45 -3.38
C CYS A 131 -5.36 -9.40 -4.21
N LEU A 132 -5.56 -10.64 -3.76
CA LEU A 132 -6.42 -11.62 -4.44
C LEU A 132 -7.89 -11.22 -4.41
N ASP A 133 -8.38 -10.72 -3.26
CA ASP A 133 -9.77 -10.31 -3.10
C ASP A 133 -10.10 -9.05 -3.91
N SER A 134 -9.24 -8.03 -3.83
CA SER A 134 -9.38 -6.80 -4.62
C SER A 134 -9.28 -7.09 -6.12
N GLY A 135 -8.30 -7.90 -6.51
CA GLY A 135 -8.13 -8.32 -7.90
C GLY A 135 -9.33 -9.11 -8.43
N ALA A 136 -9.91 -10.02 -7.64
CA ALA A 136 -11.12 -10.75 -8.03
C ALA A 136 -12.32 -9.80 -8.26
N THR A 137 -12.47 -8.79 -7.42
CA THR A 137 -13.47 -7.74 -7.61
C THR A 137 -13.23 -6.94 -8.90
N MET A 138 -11.97 -6.59 -9.20
CA MET A 138 -11.61 -5.89 -10.44
C MET A 138 -11.89 -6.74 -11.68
N LEU A 139 -11.57 -8.04 -11.66
CA LEU A 139 -11.86 -8.94 -12.78
C LEU A 139 -13.37 -9.09 -13.03
N LEU A 140 -14.16 -9.13 -11.96
CA LEU A 140 -15.62 -9.15 -12.06
C LEU A 140 -16.17 -7.84 -12.64
N GLN A 141 -15.66 -6.67 -12.22
CA GLN A 141 -16.03 -5.36 -12.78
C GLN A 141 -15.66 -5.26 -14.27
N ALA A 142 -14.48 -5.78 -14.64
CA ALA A 142 -14.01 -5.81 -16.02
C ALA A 142 -14.73 -6.87 -16.88
N LYS A 143 -15.66 -7.64 -16.29
CA LYS A 143 -16.41 -8.73 -16.97
C LYS A 143 -15.50 -9.81 -17.55
N VAL A 144 -14.32 -10.01 -17.01
CA VAL A 144 -13.39 -11.09 -17.37
C VAL A 144 -13.86 -12.42 -16.80
N VAL A 145 -14.53 -12.36 -15.65
CA VAL A 145 -15.11 -13.52 -14.95
C VAL A 145 -16.56 -13.22 -14.56
N SER A 146 -17.32 -14.26 -14.26
CA SER A 146 -18.73 -14.14 -13.88
C SER A 146 -18.94 -14.11 -12.37
N THR A 147 -17.98 -14.60 -11.60
CA THR A 147 -18.02 -14.63 -10.13
C THR A 147 -16.69 -14.21 -9.51
N ARG A 148 -16.72 -13.75 -8.25
CA ARG A 148 -15.47 -13.45 -7.52
C ARG A 148 -14.62 -14.69 -7.31
N ASP A 149 -15.23 -15.86 -7.08
CA ASP A 149 -14.50 -17.12 -6.89
C ASP A 149 -13.74 -17.54 -8.13
N GLU A 150 -14.31 -17.38 -9.32
CA GLU A 150 -13.60 -17.57 -10.59
C GLU A 150 -12.42 -16.61 -10.72
N GLY A 151 -12.64 -15.33 -10.39
CA GLY A 151 -11.60 -14.30 -10.40
C GLY A 151 -10.46 -14.64 -9.46
N ARG A 152 -10.76 -15.04 -8.24
CA ARG A 152 -9.76 -15.44 -7.25
C ARG A 152 -8.94 -16.63 -7.73
N LYS A 153 -9.57 -17.70 -8.23
CA LYS A 153 -8.87 -18.87 -8.79
C LYS A 153 -7.95 -18.50 -9.95
N LEU A 154 -8.40 -17.60 -10.82
CA LEU A 154 -7.58 -17.13 -11.95
C LEU A 154 -6.34 -16.36 -11.46
N LEU A 155 -6.49 -15.51 -10.44
CA LEU A 155 -5.40 -14.76 -9.84
C LEU A 155 -4.41 -15.67 -9.10
N GLU A 156 -4.90 -16.62 -8.31
CA GLU A 156 -4.07 -17.63 -7.65
C GLU A 156 -3.25 -18.43 -8.67
N ASN A 157 -3.87 -18.88 -9.75
CA ASN A 157 -3.17 -19.57 -10.85
C ASN A 157 -2.07 -18.69 -11.47
N ASN A 158 -2.34 -17.39 -11.70
CA ASN A 158 -1.35 -16.49 -12.28
C ASN A 158 -0.21 -16.18 -11.29
N LEU A 159 -0.52 -16.06 -10.00
CA LEU A 159 0.46 -15.85 -8.95
C LEU A 159 1.40 -17.06 -8.82
N TYR A 160 0.84 -18.23 -8.54
CA TYR A 160 1.64 -19.43 -8.25
C TYR A 160 2.29 -20.08 -9.48
N SER A 161 1.83 -19.76 -10.69
CA SER A 161 2.53 -20.15 -11.95
C SER A 161 3.68 -19.23 -12.33
N GLY A 162 3.90 -18.11 -11.59
CA GLY A 162 4.90 -17.11 -11.90
C GLY A 162 4.56 -16.19 -13.07
N LYS A 163 3.34 -16.28 -13.63
CA LYS A 163 2.90 -15.37 -14.71
C LYS A 163 2.83 -13.93 -14.25
N ALA A 164 2.31 -13.68 -13.03
CA ALA A 164 2.22 -12.35 -12.45
C ALA A 164 3.61 -11.71 -12.29
N TYR A 165 4.59 -12.47 -11.82
CA TYR A 165 5.98 -12.01 -11.72
C TYR A 165 6.58 -11.65 -13.09
N LYS A 166 6.36 -12.45 -14.12
CA LYS A 166 6.84 -12.14 -15.48
C LYS A 166 6.24 -10.84 -16.02
N VAL A 167 4.93 -10.64 -15.81
CA VAL A 167 4.26 -9.40 -16.19
C VAL A 167 4.82 -8.20 -15.43
N PHE A 168 5.20 -8.37 -14.17
CA PHE A 168 5.83 -7.31 -13.39
C PHE A 168 7.21 -6.93 -13.95
N LEU A 169 8.03 -7.90 -14.36
CA LEU A 169 9.31 -7.62 -15.04
C LEU A 169 9.11 -6.82 -16.34
N GLU A 170 8.15 -7.21 -17.17
CA GLU A 170 7.81 -6.47 -18.39
C GLU A 170 7.34 -5.04 -18.08
N PHE A 171 6.53 -4.88 -17.03
CA PHE A 171 6.05 -3.59 -16.57
C PHE A 171 7.19 -2.67 -16.12
N VAL A 172 8.10 -3.16 -15.26
CA VAL A 172 9.27 -2.40 -14.81
C VAL A 172 10.13 -1.98 -15.98
N LYS A 173 10.41 -2.90 -16.91
CA LYS A 173 11.17 -2.64 -18.14
C LYS A 173 10.49 -1.59 -19.02
N ALA A 174 9.17 -1.66 -19.20
CA ALA A 174 8.41 -0.73 -20.02
C ALA A 174 8.39 0.70 -19.43
N GLN A 175 8.52 0.83 -18.13
CA GLN A 175 8.69 2.13 -17.45
C GLN A 175 10.16 2.54 -17.25
N HIS A 176 11.08 1.94 -18.02
CA HIS A 176 12.52 2.22 -18.00
C HIS A 176 13.21 1.92 -16.67
N GLY A 177 12.61 1.06 -15.82
CA GLY A 177 13.23 0.55 -14.61
C GLY A 177 14.29 -0.52 -14.89
N ASP A 178 15.25 -0.65 -13.98
CA ASP A 178 16.26 -1.70 -14.05
C ASP A 178 15.72 -3.01 -13.45
N VAL A 179 15.33 -3.94 -14.32
CA VAL A 179 14.78 -5.24 -13.92
C VAL A 179 15.77 -6.10 -13.13
N SER A 180 17.06 -5.82 -13.22
CA SER A 180 18.08 -6.60 -12.51
C SER A 180 17.95 -6.53 -10.98
N TYR A 181 17.35 -5.46 -10.45
CA TYR A 181 17.00 -5.35 -9.03
C TYR A 181 15.83 -6.27 -8.65
N ILE A 182 14.89 -6.47 -9.57
CA ILE A 182 13.74 -7.36 -9.35
C ILE A 182 14.15 -8.83 -9.48
N GLU A 183 15.06 -9.15 -10.40
CA GLU A 183 15.59 -10.49 -10.59
C GLU A 183 16.56 -10.91 -9.51
N ASN A 184 17.23 -9.94 -8.86
CA ASN A 184 18.14 -10.16 -7.74
C ASN A 184 17.93 -9.11 -6.66
N LEU A 185 17.19 -9.47 -5.62
CA LEU A 185 16.83 -8.58 -4.52
C LEU A 185 18.03 -8.15 -3.65
N ASP A 186 19.17 -8.86 -3.74
CA ASP A 186 20.40 -8.48 -3.02
C ASP A 186 21.06 -7.23 -3.61
N LYS A 187 20.66 -6.81 -4.81
CA LYS A 187 21.11 -5.54 -5.41
C LYS A 187 20.50 -4.30 -4.77
N PHE A 188 19.37 -4.44 -4.10
CA PHE A 188 18.80 -3.31 -3.39
C PHE A 188 19.73 -2.81 -2.29
N PRO A 189 19.72 -1.50 -1.98
CA PRO A 189 20.55 -0.98 -0.91
C PRO A 189 20.24 -1.68 0.41
N VAL A 190 21.30 -1.94 1.18
CA VAL A 190 21.22 -2.57 2.50
C VAL A 190 21.65 -1.54 3.53
N ALA A 191 20.83 -1.35 4.56
CA ALA A 191 21.13 -0.42 5.64
C ALA A 191 22.38 -0.85 6.42
N LEU A 192 23.20 0.13 6.76
CA LEU A 192 24.46 -0.09 7.49
C LEU A 192 24.20 -0.65 8.89
N TYR A 193 23.14 -0.17 9.56
CA TYR A 193 22.77 -0.62 10.90
C TYR A 193 21.47 -1.42 10.83
N GLN A 194 21.50 -2.59 11.49
CA GLN A 194 20.36 -3.48 11.61
C GLN A 194 20.20 -3.86 13.08
N GLU A 195 19.13 -3.43 13.72
CA GLU A 195 18.86 -3.71 15.12
C GLU A 195 17.63 -4.59 15.29
N LYS A 196 17.77 -5.64 16.10
CA LYS A 196 16.70 -6.59 16.40
C LYS A 196 16.02 -6.22 17.71
N VAL A 197 14.76 -5.84 17.62
CA VAL A 197 13.92 -5.61 18.80
C VAL A 197 13.38 -6.94 19.30
N LYS A 198 13.66 -7.28 20.56
CA LYS A 198 13.29 -8.56 21.16
C LYS A 198 12.13 -8.44 22.15
N ALA A 199 11.32 -9.48 22.23
CA ALA A 199 10.27 -9.61 23.22
C ALA A 199 10.85 -9.65 24.65
N LEU A 200 10.40 -8.76 25.53
CA LEU A 200 10.85 -8.70 26.92
C LEU A 200 10.18 -9.78 27.80
N ARG A 201 9.05 -10.32 27.35
CA ARG A 201 8.26 -11.35 28.02
C ARG A 201 7.53 -12.21 27.00
N SER A 202 7.12 -13.41 27.38
CA SER A 202 6.22 -14.25 26.57
C SER A 202 4.77 -13.75 26.68
N GLY A 203 3.97 -13.93 25.63
CA GLY A 203 2.58 -13.51 25.57
C GLY A 203 2.08 -13.40 24.11
N TYR A 204 1.01 -12.66 23.91
CA TYR A 204 0.44 -12.41 22.59
C TYR A 204 0.65 -10.96 22.21
N ILE A 205 0.84 -10.70 20.91
CA ILE A 205 0.84 -9.32 20.38
C ILE A 205 -0.59 -8.80 20.44
N ALA A 206 -0.85 -7.89 21.38
CA ALA A 206 -2.19 -7.34 21.59
C ALA A 206 -2.50 -6.14 20.68
N LYS A 207 -1.47 -5.37 20.31
CA LYS A 207 -1.60 -4.19 19.44
C LYS A 207 -0.31 -3.97 18.66
N LEU A 208 -0.45 -3.58 17.40
CA LEU A 208 0.62 -3.18 16.50
C LEU A 208 0.14 -1.95 15.71
N ASP A 209 0.37 -0.77 16.27
CA ASP A 209 -0.19 0.48 15.77
C ASP A 209 0.50 0.92 14.47
N ALA A 210 -0.26 0.92 13.36
CA ALA A 210 0.27 1.24 12.04
C ALA A 210 0.85 2.66 11.94
N LEU A 211 0.20 3.65 12.59
CA LEU A 211 0.69 5.03 12.61
C LEU A 211 2.02 5.15 13.34
N THR A 212 2.12 4.54 14.51
CA THR A 212 3.34 4.54 15.32
C THR A 212 4.50 3.87 14.58
N ILE A 213 4.24 2.71 13.94
CA ILE A 213 5.24 2.01 13.14
C ILE A 213 5.67 2.86 11.93
N GLY A 214 4.72 3.52 11.26
CA GLY A 214 5.03 4.43 10.15
C GLY A 214 5.91 5.62 10.57
N ILE A 215 5.61 6.22 11.73
CA ILE A 215 6.43 7.30 12.32
C ILE A 215 7.82 6.78 12.67
N ALA A 216 7.92 5.60 13.26
CA ALA A 216 9.22 4.97 13.57
C ALA A 216 10.04 4.75 12.29
N SER A 217 9.44 4.20 11.22
CA SER A 217 10.11 4.05 9.92
C SER A 217 10.59 5.38 9.35
N MET A 218 9.78 6.44 9.45
CA MET A 218 10.17 7.80 9.05
C MET A 218 11.39 8.30 9.84
N LYS A 219 11.40 8.13 11.15
CA LYS A 219 12.54 8.51 12.01
C LYS A 219 13.82 7.74 11.71
N LEU A 220 13.71 6.47 11.31
CA LEU A 220 14.84 5.67 10.84
C LEU A 220 15.42 6.18 9.49
N GLY A 221 14.71 7.03 8.78
CA GLY A 221 15.11 7.60 7.48
C GLY A 221 14.23 7.16 6.32
N GLY A 222 13.29 6.22 6.53
CA GLY A 222 12.41 5.69 5.48
C GLY A 222 11.33 6.68 4.98
N GLY A 223 11.21 7.83 5.60
CA GLY A 223 10.27 8.90 5.24
C GLY A 223 10.83 10.29 5.48
N ARG A 224 10.06 11.32 5.12
CA ARG A 224 10.40 12.73 5.33
C ARG A 224 9.72 13.28 6.57
N GLU A 225 10.49 13.83 7.48
CA GLU A 225 10.00 14.65 8.59
C GLU A 225 9.86 16.11 8.16
N LYS A 226 10.78 16.57 7.30
CA LYS A 226 10.78 17.91 6.68
C LYS A 226 10.79 17.78 5.17
N LYS A 227 10.30 18.84 4.48
CA LYS A 227 10.16 18.85 3.02
C LYS A 227 11.47 18.52 2.27
N ASP A 228 12.60 18.97 2.81
CA ASP A 228 13.91 18.85 2.16
C ASP A 228 14.70 17.61 2.61
N ASP A 229 14.10 16.75 3.44
CA ASP A 229 14.75 15.51 3.87
C ASP A 229 14.95 14.55 2.70
N ILE A 230 16.15 13.96 2.66
CA ILE A 230 16.46 12.89 1.71
C ILE A 230 16.00 11.57 2.31
N ILE A 231 15.16 10.85 1.57
CA ILE A 231 14.69 9.53 1.97
C ILE A 231 15.81 8.51 1.77
N ASP A 232 16.10 7.76 2.82
CA ASP A 232 16.95 6.59 2.76
C ASP A 232 16.14 5.38 2.27
N MET A 233 16.50 4.89 1.07
CA MET A 233 15.79 3.77 0.46
C MET A 233 15.99 2.43 1.17
N ALA A 234 17.06 2.30 1.97
CA ALA A 234 17.34 1.09 2.75
C ALA A 234 16.70 1.10 4.13
N ALA A 235 16.26 2.27 4.61
CA ALA A 235 15.71 2.42 5.95
C ALA A 235 14.28 1.88 6.05
N GLY A 236 13.94 1.37 7.24
CA GLY A 236 12.59 0.89 7.53
C GLY A 236 12.55 -0.14 8.64
N ILE A 237 11.47 -0.91 8.66
CA ILE A 237 11.18 -1.93 9.67
C ILE A 237 10.69 -3.19 8.97
N VAL A 238 11.14 -4.35 9.41
CA VAL A 238 10.57 -5.65 9.01
C VAL A 238 10.03 -6.33 10.25
N LEU A 239 8.73 -6.63 10.24
CA LEU A 239 7.99 -7.29 11.32
C LEU A 239 8.11 -8.81 11.18
N ASN A 240 8.24 -9.52 12.30
CA ASN A 240 8.19 -10.99 12.34
C ASN A 240 6.89 -11.52 12.92
N TYR A 241 6.09 -10.66 13.56
CA TYR A 241 4.85 -11.02 14.24
C TYR A 241 3.77 -9.98 14.00
N LYS A 242 2.53 -10.43 14.00
CA LYS A 242 1.32 -9.63 13.80
C LYS A 242 0.41 -9.70 15.02
N VAL A 243 -0.62 -8.88 15.06
CA VAL A 243 -1.64 -8.93 16.14
C VAL A 243 -2.25 -10.33 16.23
N GLY A 244 -2.27 -10.87 17.45
CA GLY A 244 -2.76 -12.21 17.73
C GLY A 244 -1.69 -13.31 17.76
N ASP A 245 -0.47 -13.03 17.25
CA ASP A 245 0.62 -14.02 17.31
C ASP A 245 1.15 -14.19 18.74
N HIS A 246 1.49 -15.42 19.08
CA HIS A 246 2.18 -15.75 20.32
C HIS A 246 3.69 -15.57 20.16
N VAL A 247 4.32 -14.96 21.15
CA VAL A 247 5.78 -14.75 21.21
C VAL A 247 6.35 -15.27 22.52
N ASN A 248 7.59 -15.77 22.48
CA ASN A 248 8.34 -16.12 23.68
C ASN A 248 9.31 -14.99 24.04
N LYS A 249 9.67 -14.89 25.32
CA LYS A 249 10.72 -13.97 25.76
C LYS A 249 12.01 -14.19 24.95
N GLY A 250 12.53 -13.14 24.34
CA GLY A 250 13.74 -13.16 23.51
C GLY A 250 13.49 -13.32 22.01
N ASP A 251 12.27 -13.66 21.58
CA ASP A 251 11.92 -13.71 20.15
C ASP A 251 12.11 -12.32 19.52
N VAL A 252 12.58 -12.28 18.27
CA VAL A 252 12.77 -11.03 17.53
C VAL A 252 11.42 -10.57 16.98
N LEU A 253 10.87 -9.50 17.55
CA LEU A 253 9.60 -8.91 17.14
C LEU A 253 9.68 -8.23 15.78
N CYS A 254 10.75 -7.46 15.58
CA CYS A 254 11.05 -6.80 14.32
C CYS A 254 12.54 -6.52 14.19
N THR A 255 12.96 -6.15 12.98
CA THR A 255 14.31 -5.64 12.70
C THR A 255 14.18 -4.21 12.18
N LEU A 256 14.93 -3.30 12.77
CA LEU A 256 15.05 -1.90 12.35
C LEU A 256 16.23 -1.77 11.40
N TYR A 257 16.07 -1.00 10.32
CA TYR A 257 17.06 -0.75 9.29
C TYR A 257 17.30 0.74 9.17
N THR A 258 18.56 1.21 9.26
CA THR A 258 18.88 2.63 9.17
C THR A 258 20.35 2.88 8.81
N GLU A 259 20.64 4.00 8.15
CA GLU A 259 21.99 4.53 7.96
C GLU A 259 22.45 5.42 9.13
N ARG A 260 21.56 5.71 10.09
CA ARG A 260 21.84 6.60 11.22
C ARG A 260 22.43 5.81 12.38
N PRO A 261 23.61 6.19 12.91
CA PRO A 261 24.26 5.45 13.99
C PRO A 261 23.58 5.59 15.35
N HIS A 262 22.76 6.64 15.52
CA HIS A 262 22.01 6.92 16.76
C HIS A 262 20.60 7.39 16.38
N TYR A 263 19.60 6.73 16.93
CA TYR A 263 18.20 7.13 16.86
C TYR A 263 17.61 7.00 18.26
N ASP A 264 16.99 8.07 18.73
CA ASP A 264 16.27 8.15 20.01
C ASP A 264 14.78 7.78 19.84
#